data_96ec8049b947f4ca95426cde63e9ead8
#
_entry.id   96ec8049b947f4ca95426cde63e9ead8
#
_cell.length_a   1.000
_cell.length_b   1.000
_cell.length_c   1.000
_cell.angle_alpha   90.00
_cell.angle_beta   90.00
_cell.angle_gamma   90.00
#
_symmetry.space_group_name_H-M   'P 1'
#
loop_
_entity.id
_entity.type
_entity.pdbx_description
1 polymer ?
#
loop_
_entity_poly.entity_id
_entity_poly.type
_entity_poly.pdbx_seq_one_letter_code
_entity_poly.pdbx_strand_id
1 'polypeptide(L)'
;KRSRLAILECGELSWSSINPDIFGSMIQAVITPEHRGGMGMHYTSVPNIMKVIEPLFLNELFDTFDYSKGNVKKLNDLLRRLWNIKIFDPACGSGNFLIISYKELRKLEMLIFEEIDNISGTYTNQFSGISLNNFFGIELDDFAHEVAILSLWLAEHQMNVEFTKQFGRSQPSLPLKQTGNIVQGNACHIDWEMVCPKKDGDEIYILGNPPYLGSRNQNNEQKKDMAHTFQGVEDYKKLDYISSWFYLGSTYIKDFNSKYAFVTTNSITQGEQVPLIWPLIFNKNQEIYFAHQSFKWTNSAKDNAAVAVVIIGVRNINDSIKTLYGQNISQVVKNISPYLTNSSNIFVHPRNTSLSSFPIMITGSAPCDDGNLILEQNEKDNLVFETPSIEILFKKYVGAQELINKTFRYCLYVKNDSLNEAYKHKDIVERFEKVRQFRIQSKKVATKKKSETPYLFDEDRYQKSDFILVPKEGSERREYLPLGFYDESFLPSNTTKVIYEASIWLFGILSSKMQILWVKAVAGRLKTDMQYSNTLCYNTFPFPKITDNQKEEIQQFAYKIIEEREKHSEKTLSQLYDPDKMPEGLRVAH
;
A
#
# COMPACT_ATOMS: atom_id res chain seq x y z
N LYS A 1 11.40 -40.76 -23.61
CA LYS A 1 10.58 -40.93 -24.84
C LYS A 1 9.35 -40.01 -24.81
N ARG A 2 8.52 -39.96 -23.74
CA ARG A 2 7.30 -39.13 -23.66
C ARG A 2 7.62 -37.63 -23.76
N SER A 3 8.61 -37.10 -23.02
CA SER A 3 8.98 -35.70 -23.08
C SER A 3 9.46 -35.27 -24.48
N ARG A 4 10.21 -36.14 -25.19
CA ARG A 4 10.64 -35.85 -26.55
C ARG A 4 9.46 -35.79 -27.55
N LEU A 5 8.47 -36.67 -27.40
CA LEU A 5 7.27 -36.65 -28.24
C LEU A 5 6.45 -35.37 -27.97
N ALA A 6 6.25 -35.00 -26.70
CA ALA A 6 5.56 -33.78 -26.35
C ALA A 6 6.24 -32.50 -26.93
N ILE A 7 7.58 -32.44 -26.91
CA ILE A 7 8.30 -31.34 -27.55
C ILE A 7 8.12 -31.30 -29.07
N LEU A 8 8.13 -32.47 -29.73
CA LEU A 8 7.87 -32.55 -31.18
C LEU A 8 6.44 -32.14 -31.52
N GLU A 9 5.46 -32.62 -30.76
CA GLU A 9 4.04 -32.23 -30.91
C GLU A 9 3.83 -30.74 -30.69
N CYS A 10 4.51 -30.12 -29.67
CA CYS A 10 4.52 -28.68 -29.47
C CYS A 10 5.09 -27.92 -30.69
N GLY A 11 6.09 -28.48 -31.37
CA GLY A 11 6.68 -27.88 -32.57
C GLY A 11 5.76 -27.82 -33.79
N GLU A 12 4.69 -28.64 -33.82
CA GLU A 12 3.68 -28.66 -34.88
C GLU A 12 2.54 -27.66 -34.66
N LEU A 13 2.46 -27.06 -33.45
CA LEU A 13 1.42 -26.09 -33.11
C LEU A 13 1.70 -24.71 -33.68
N SER A 14 0.64 -23.96 -34.04
CA SER A 14 0.75 -22.56 -34.43
C SER A 14 0.86 -21.63 -33.21
N TRP A 15 2.07 -21.29 -32.82
CA TRP A 15 2.36 -20.43 -31.68
C TRP A 15 2.01 -18.95 -31.92
N SER A 16 1.76 -18.54 -33.16
CA SER A 16 1.37 -17.17 -33.52
C SER A 16 0.04 -16.72 -32.88
N SER A 17 -0.83 -17.67 -32.50
CA SER A 17 -2.16 -17.41 -31.94
C SER A 17 -2.22 -17.52 -30.41
N ILE A 18 -1.12 -17.94 -29.75
CA ILE A 18 -1.07 -18.12 -28.31
C ILE A 18 -0.69 -16.78 -27.69
N ASN A 19 -1.55 -16.23 -26.80
CA ASN A 19 -1.19 -15.02 -26.09
C ASN A 19 -0.07 -15.31 -25.06
N PRO A 20 1.13 -14.69 -25.16
CA PRO A 20 2.22 -14.92 -24.22
C PRO A 20 1.86 -14.59 -22.77
N ASP A 21 0.90 -13.69 -22.55
CA ASP A 21 0.42 -13.32 -21.22
C ASP A 21 -0.19 -14.51 -20.46
N ILE A 22 -0.62 -15.56 -21.18
CA ILE A 22 -1.22 -16.75 -20.58
C ILE A 22 -0.20 -17.50 -19.69
N PHE A 23 1.09 -17.44 -20.03
CA PHE A 23 2.13 -18.12 -19.25
C PHE A 23 2.23 -17.56 -17.84
N GLY A 24 2.08 -16.24 -17.64
CA GLY A 24 2.04 -15.63 -16.32
C GLY A 24 0.85 -16.11 -15.48
N SER A 25 -0.32 -16.24 -16.09
CA SER A 25 -1.52 -16.76 -15.41
C SER A 25 -1.42 -18.27 -15.13
N MET A 26 -0.79 -19.03 -16.01
CA MET A 26 -0.53 -20.46 -15.81
C MET A 26 0.47 -20.72 -14.68
N ILE A 27 1.56 -19.96 -14.61
CA ILE A 27 2.51 -20.03 -13.50
C ILE A 27 1.78 -19.75 -12.19
N GLN A 28 0.98 -18.69 -12.13
CA GLN A 28 0.21 -18.35 -10.95
C GLN A 28 -0.78 -19.48 -10.56
N ALA A 29 -1.32 -20.24 -11.50
CA ALA A 29 -2.23 -21.35 -11.22
C ALA A 29 -1.51 -22.58 -10.65
N VAL A 30 -0.24 -22.80 -11.02
CA VAL A 30 0.56 -23.97 -10.61
C VAL A 30 1.27 -23.74 -9.27
N ILE A 31 1.68 -22.52 -8.97
CA ILE A 31 2.36 -22.17 -7.71
C ILE A 31 1.37 -22.24 -6.54
N THR A 32 1.75 -22.91 -5.45
CA THR A 32 0.93 -23.03 -4.25
C THR A 32 0.67 -21.66 -3.58
N PRO A 33 -0.50 -21.46 -2.92
CA PRO A 33 -0.83 -20.18 -2.27
C PRO A 33 0.22 -19.70 -1.26
N GLU A 34 0.91 -20.62 -0.59
CA GLU A 34 1.95 -20.33 0.40
C GLU A 34 3.21 -19.73 -0.24
N HIS A 35 3.60 -20.19 -1.42
CA HIS A 35 4.71 -19.63 -2.18
C HIS A 35 4.35 -18.30 -2.86
N ARG A 36 3.09 -18.12 -3.30
CA ARG A 36 2.63 -16.85 -3.91
C ARG A 36 2.78 -15.64 -3.00
N GLY A 37 2.36 -15.77 -1.74
CA GLY A 37 2.36 -14.66 -0.77
C GLY A 37 3.75 -14.22 -0.32
N GLY A 38 4.72 -15.15 -0.30
CA GLY A 38 6.09 -14.87 0.15
C GLY A 38 6.99 -14.27 -0.93
N MET A 39 6.75 -14.58 -2.21
CA MET A 39 7.57 -14.15 -3.33
C MET A 39 6.96 -13.00 -4.15
N GLY A 40 5.75 -12.52 -3.82
CA GLY A 40 5.11 -11.41 -4.53
C GLY A 40 4.73 -11.72 -5.98
N MET A 41 4.62 -13.00 -6.36
CA MET A 41 4.30 -13.45 -7.72
C MET A 41 2.82 -13.19 -8.06
N HIS A 42 2.52 -11.98 -8.49
CA HIS A 42 1.19 -11.57 -8.94
C HIS A 42 1.21 -11.30 -10.45
N TYR A 43 0.40 -12.06 -11.19
CA TYR A 43 0.17 -11.76 -12.60
C TYR A 43 -0.40 -10.35 -12.76
N THR A 44 0.18 -9.58 -13.68
CA THR A 44 -0.28 -8.23 -14.00
C THR A 44 -1.00 -8.23 -15.34
N SER A 45 -2.27 -7.85 -15.37
CA SER A 45 -3.09 -7.80 -16.58
C SER A 45 -2.66 -6.66 -17.51
N VAL A 46 -2.89 -6.81 -18.82
CA VAL A 46 -2.55 -5.80 -19.84
C VAL A 46 -3.07 -4.41 -19.51
N PRO A 47 -4.36 -4.20 -19.12
CA PRO A 47 -4.84 -2.86 -18.76
C PRO A 47 -4.10 -2.21 -17.60
N ASN A 48 -3.57 -3.01 -16.67
CA ASN A 48 -2.79 -2.49 -15.55
C ASN A 48 -1.34 -2.17 -15.97
N ILE A 49 -0.76 -2.96 -16.87
CA ILE A 49 0.55 -2.67 -17.47
C ILE A 49 0.49 -1.36 -18.26
N MET A 50 -0.57 -1.15 -19.05
CA MET A 50 -0.77 0.09 -19.82
C MET A 50 -0.79 1.33 -18.93
N LYS A 51 -1.39 1.29 -17.74
CA LYS A 51 -1.32 2.40 -16.77
C LYS A 51 0.11 2.76 -16.33
N VAL A 52 1.06 1.85 -16.48
CA VAL A 52 2.47 2.12 -16.20
C VAL A 52 3.17 2.66 -17.44
N ILE A 53 3.07 1.94 -18.57
CA ILE A 53 3.88 2.23 -19.76
C ILE A 53 3.39 3.45 -20.54
N GLU A 54 2.08 3.71 -20.57
CA GLU A 54 1.53 4.90 -21.23
C GLU A 54 2.13 6.20 -20.68
N PRO A 55 2.02 6.51 -19.37
CA PRO A 55 2.59 7.75 -18.85
C PRO A 55 4.10 7.70 -18.68
N LEU A 56 4.72 6.51 -18.66
CA LEU A 56 6.17 6.37 -18.52
C LEU A 56 6.90 6.80 -19.80
N PHE A 57 6.45 6.33 -20.96
CA PHE A 57 7.10 6.62 -22.24
C PHE A 57 6.16 6.60 -23.46
N LEU A 58 5.10 5.79 -23.46
CA LEU A 58 4.36 5.47 -24.68
C LEU A 58 3.56 6.68 -25.18
N ASN A 59 2.90 7.44 -24.30
CA ASN A 59 2.14 8.65 -24.69
C ASN A 59 3.04 9.67 -25.38
N GLU A 60 4.22 9.95 -24.82
CA GLU A 60 5.17 10.91 -25.39
C GLU A 60 5.71 10.47 -26.75
N LEU A 61 5.90 9.16 -26.95
CA LEU A 61 6.28 8.60 -28.25
C LEU A 61 5.16 8.73 -29.29
N PHE A 62 3.89 8.50 -28.91
CA PHE A 62 2.76 8.71 -29.79
C PHE A 62 2.55 10.20 -30.12
N ASP A 63 2.68 11.09 -29.15
CA ASP A 63 2.62 12.54 -29.38
C ASP A 63 3.73 12.98 -30.37
N THR A 64 4.92 12.42 -30.23
CA THR A 64 6.04 12.67 -31.15
C THR A 64 5.76 12.12 -32.55
N PHE A 65 5.13 10.95 -32.65
CA PHE A 65 4.68 10.39 -33.94
C PHE A 65 3.67 11.31 -34.61
N ASP A 66 2.61 11.73 -33.89
CA ASP A 66 1.58 12.61 -34.42
C ASP A 66 2.17 13.95 -34.91
N TYR A 67 3.09 14.53 -34.14
CA TYR A 67 3.82 15.75 -34.55
C TYR A 67 4.73 15.55 -35.78
N SER A 68 5.18 14.32 -36.02
CA SER A 68 6.11 13.96 -37.10
C SER A 68 5.42 13.57 -38.41
N LYS A 69 4.09 13.37 -38.41
CA LYS A 69 3.31 13.02 -39.60
C LYS A 69 3.57 13.99 -40.74
N GLY A 70 3.61 13.47 -41.97
CA GLY A 70 3.92 14.26 -43.16
C GLY A 70 5.41 14.62 -43.33
N ASN A 71 6.32 14.23 -42.41
CA ASN A 71 7.75 14.55 -42.49
C ASN A 71 8.65 13.31 -42.31
N VAL A 72 9.10 12.75 -43.41
CA VAL A 72 9.91 11.50 -43.46
C VAL A 72 11.18 11.63 -42.61
N LYS A 73 11.85 12.80 -42.57
CA LYS A 73 13.04 12.97 -41.74
C LYS A 73 12.75 12.83 -40.25
N LYS A 74 11.71 13.51 -39.76
CA LYS A 74 11.29 13.41 -38.33
C LYS A 74 10.85 11.99 -37.96
N LEU A 75 10.13 11.31 -38.88
CA LEU A 75 9.74 9.92 -38.69
C LEU A 75 10.93 8.97 -38.58
N ASN A 76 11.96 9.17 -39.43
CA ASN A 76 13.20 8.39 -39.32
C ASN A 76 14.00 8.73 -38.06
N ASP A 77 13.98 9.97 -37.58
CA ASP A 77 14.59 10.34 -36.30
C ASP A 77 13.89 9.63 -35.14
N LEU A 78 12.54 9.54 -35.16
CA LEU A 78 11.76 8.80 -34.18
C LEU A 78 12.05 7.28 -34.25
N LEU A 79 12.17 6.67 -35.44
CA LEU A 79 12.56 5.27 -35.58
C LEU A 79 13.92 4.99 -34.91
N ARG A 80 14.91 5.84 -35.18
CA ARG A 80 16.23 5.70 -34.55
C ARG A 80 16.16 5.79 -33.03
N ARG A 81 15.32 6.70 -32.50
CA ARG A 81 15.07 6.80 -31.07
C ARG A 81 14.46 5.51 -30.52
N LEU A 82 13.40 4.98 -31.15
CA LEU A 82 12.73 3.73 -30.74
C LEU A 82 13.72 2.55 -30.67
N TRP A 83 14.64 2.44 -31.62
CA TRP A 83 15.61 1.35 -31.70
C TRP A 83 16.67 1.40 -30.60
N ASN A 84 16.87 2.56 -29.96
CA ASN A 84 17.85 2.77 -28.89
C ASN A 84 17.21 2.77 -27.49
N ILE A 85 15.88 2.71 -27.38
CA ILE A 85 15.19 2.60 -26.09
C ILE A 85 15.53 1.27 -25.42
N LYS A 86 15.88 1.34 -24.14
CA LYS A 86 16.08 0.19 -23.27
C LYS A 86 14.94 0.09 -22.25
N ILE A 87 14.40 -1.10 -22.07
CA ILE A 87 13.37 -1.41 -21.09
C ILE A 87 13.95 -2.37 -20.06
N PHE A 88 13.80 -2.04 -18.78
CA PHE A 88 14.34 -2.84 -17.70
C PHE A 88 13.29 -3.13 -16.62
N ASP A 89 13.07 -4.40 -16.31
CA ASP A 89 12.18 -4.86 -15.22
C ASP A 89 13.00 -5.64 -14.18
N PRO A 90 13.32 -5.03 -13.01
CA PRO A 90 14.15 -5.67 -11.99
C PRO A 90 13.37 -6.67 -11.08
N ALA A 91 12.16 -7.08 -11.49
CA ALA A 91 11.36 -8.13 -10.84
C ALA A 91 10.38 -8.70 -11.87
N CYS A 92 10.93 -9.20 -13.00
CA CYS A 92 10.16 -9.37 -14.22
C CYS A 92 9.16 -10.53 -14.20
N GLY A 93 9.26 -11.46 -13.25
CA GLY A 93 8.40 -12.64 -13.23
C GLY A 93 8.46 -13.39 -14.55
N SER A 94 7.30 -13.66 -15.15
CA SER A 94 7.18 -14.25 -16.49
C SER A 94 7.42 -13.26 -17.65
N GLY A 95 7.87 -12.05 -17.40
CA GLY A 95 8.22 -11.05 -18.40
C GLY A 95 7.06 -10.20 -18.94
N ASN A 96 5.89 -10.18 -18.31
CA ASN A 96 4.69 -9.53 -18.85
C ASN A 96 4.89 -8.04 -19.18
N PHE A 97 5.54 -7.27 -18.32
CA PHE A 97 5.84 -5.86 -18.59
C PHE A 97 6.76 -5.70 -19.80
N LEU A 98 7.78 -6.54 -19.92
CA LEU A 98 8.71 -6.54 -21.04
C LEU A 98 8.01 -6.91 -22.36
N ILE A 99 7.15 -7.94 -22.34
CA ILE A 99 6.38 -8.42 -23.49
C ILE A 99 5.46 -7.32 -24.02
N ILE A 100 4.67 -6.69 -23.16
CA ILE A 100 3.71 -5.67 -23.57
C ILE A 100 4.45 -4.43 -24.06
N SER A 101 5.51 -4.00 -23.36
CA SER A 101 6.35 -2.90 -23.84
C SER A 101 6.95 -3.17 -25.22
N TYR A 102 7.45 -4.40 -25.46
CA TYR A 102 7.96 -4.81 -26.76
C TYR A 102 6.88 -4.73 -27.85
N LYS A 103 5.70 -5.30 -27.59
CA LYS A 103 4.60 -5.28 -28.54
C LYS A 103 4.12 -3.87 -28.89
N GLU A 104 3.99 -3.00 -27.91
CA GLU A 104 3.53 -1.62 -28.12
C GLU A 104 4.57 -0.79 -28.91
N LEU A 105 5.87 -0.94 -28.61
CA LEU A 105 6.93 -0.31 -29.38
C LEU A 105 6.94 -0.81 -30.83
N ARG A 106 6.77 -2.14 -31.07
CA ARG A 106 6.69 -2.73 -32.41
C ARG A 106 5.48 -2.23 -33.18
N LYS A 107 4.32 -2.07 -32.54
CA LYS A 107 3.12 -1.48 -33.18
C LYS A 107 3.38 -0.03 -33.61
N LEU A 108 3.99 0.78 -32.74
CA LEU A 108 4.32 2.16 -33.10
C LEU A 108 5.34 2.20 -34.28
N GLU A 109 6.35 1.34 -34.26
CA GLU A 109 7.30 1.21 -35.37
C GLU A 109 6.57 0.88 -36.69
N MET A 110 5.62 -0.05 -36.70
CA MET A 110 4.83 -0.38 -37.89
C MET A 110 3.99 0.79 -38.38
N LEU A 111 3.36 1.55 -37.48
CA LEU A 111 2.63 2.77 -37.84
C LEU A 111 3.53 3.82 -38.49
N ILE A 112 4.75 3.96 -38.00
CA ILE A 112 5.73 4.89 -38.58
C ILE A 112 6.16 4.43 -40.00
N PHE A 113 6.40 3.14 -40.21
CA PHE A 113 6.70 2.61 -41.54
C PHE A 113 5.55 2.82 -42.51
N GLU A 114 4.31 2.58 -42.11
CA GLU A 114 3.11 2.83 -42.92
C GLU A 114 2.99 4.29 -43.32
N GLU A 115 3.23 5.22 -42.39
CA GLU A 115 3.18 6.67 -42.68
C GLU A 115 4.31 7.07 -43.65
N ILE A 116 5.53 6.53 -43.51
CA ILE A 116 6.63 6.78 -44.43
C ILE A 116 6.30 6.25 -45.82
N ASP A 117 5.73 5.05 -45.93
CA ASP A 117 5.34 4.44 -47.22
C ASP A 117 4.24 5.28 -47.91
N ASN A 118 3.25 5.78 -47.15
CA ASN A 118 2.20 6.65 -47.63
C ASN A 118 2.73 7.99 -48.20
N ILE A 119 3.71 8.61 -47.51
CA ILE A 119 4.31 9.87 -47.95
C ILE A 119 5.20 9.66 -49.17
N SER A 120 5.98 8.59 -49.18
CA SER A 120 6.97 8.31 -50.21
C SER A 120 6.38 7.74 -51.49
N GLY A 121 5.15 7.22 -51.45
CA GLY A 121 4.50 6.51 -52.57
C GLY A 121 5.23 5.24 -53.00
N THR A 122 6.17 4.77 -52.21
CA THR A 122 6.97 3.56 -52.44
C THR A 122 7.17 2.78 -51.16
N TYR A 123 7.10 1.46 -51.24
CA TYR A 123 7.35 0.61 -50.08
C TYR A 123 8.79 0.69 -49.64
N THR A 124 9.02 1.12 -48.40
CA THR A 124 10.36 1.08 -47.80
C THR A 124 10.77 -0.37 -47.56
N ASN A 125 12.02 -0.71 -47.86
CA ASN A 125 12.57 -2.07 -47.62
C ASN A 125 13.16 -2.21 -46.20
N GLN A 126 12.70 -1.41 -45.25
CA GLN A 126 13.20 -1.45 -43.87
C GLN A 126 12.60 -2.63 -43.10
N PHE A 127 13.39 -3.22 -42.24
CA PHE A 127 12.98 -4.23 -41.25
C PHE A 127 12.95 -3.60 -39.87
N SER A 128 12.31 -4.26 -38.93
CA SER A 128 12.31 -3.78 -37.54
C SER A 128 13.72 -3.65 -36.98
N GLY A 129 13.99 -2.50 -36.36
CA GLY A 129 15.21 -2.26 -35.61
C GLY A 129 15.05 -2.47 -34.10
N ILE A 130 13.82 -2.74 -33.62
CA ILE A 130 13.57 -3.04 -32.21
C ILE A 130 14.05 -4.46 -31.90
N SER A 131 15.09 -4.57 -31.07
CA SER A 131 15.72 -5.84 -30.70
C SER A 131 15.39 -6.22 -29.25
N LEU A 132 15.17 -7.52 -29.00
CA LEU A 132 15.06 -8.07 -27.64
C LEU A 132 16.34 -7.83 -26.80
N ASN A 133 17.48 -7.53 -27.43
CA ASN A 133 18.72 -7.15 -26.72
C ASN A 133 18.61 -5.84 -25.93
N ASN A 134 17.57 -5.04 -26.16
CA ASN A 134 17.28 -3.82 -25.42
C ASN A 134 16.26 -4.05 -24.28
N PHE A 135 15.88 -5.30 -24.02
CA PHE A 135 14.95 -5.67 -22.94
C PHE A 135 15.70 -6.44 -21.87
N PHE A 136 15.71 -5.91 -20.67
CA PHE A 136 16.52 -6.37 -19.55
C PHE A 136 15.58 -6.78 -18.40
N GLY A 137 15.97 -7.80 -17.64
CA GLY A 137 15.19 -8.25 -16.49
C GLY A 137 16.04 -8.88 -15.41
N ILE A 138 15.54 -8.85 -14.19
CA ILE A 138 16.05 -9.66 -13.07
C ILE A 138 14.88 -10.46 -12.53
N GLU A 139 15.07 -11.78 -12.36
CA GLU A 139 14.08 -12.66 -11.74
C GLU A 139 14.74 -13.61 -10.73
N LEU A 140 14.12 -13.73 -9.57
CA LEU A 140 14.64 -14.59 -8.50
C LEU A 140 14.38 -16.07 -8.74
N ASP A 141 13.18 -16.40 -9.24
CA ASP A 141 12.75 -17.77 -9.49
C ASP A 141 13.29 -18.27 -10.83
N ASP A 142 13.93 -19.44 -10.83
CA ASP A 142 14.58 -20.03 -12.01
C ASP A 142 13.57 -20.40 -13.10
N PHE A 143 12.41 -20.92 -12.71
CA PHE A 143 11.37 -21.29 -13.67
C PHE A 143 10.73 -20.05 -14.30
N ALA A 144 10.41 -19.04 -13.52
CA ALA A 144 9.87 -17.78 -14.04
C ALA A 144 10.87 -17.07 -14.98
N HIS A 145 12.16 -17.12 -14.66
CA HIS A 145 13.25 -16.62 -15.51
C HIS A 145 13.22 -17.29 -16.90
N GLU A 146 13.20 -18.62 -16.97
CA GLU A 146 13.15 -19.35 -18.24
C GLU A 146 11.86 -19.06 -19.03
N VAL A 147 10.74 -18.95 -18.34
CA VAL A 147 9.46 -18.59 -18.96
C VAL A 147 9.48 -17.17 -19.50
N ALA A 148 10.12 -16.22 -18.82
CA ALA A 148 10.23 -14.85 -19.31
C ALA A 148 11.02 -14.77 -20.62
N ILE A 149 12.13 -15.51 -20.74
CA ILE A 149 12.91 -15.61 -21.97
C ILE A 149 12.08 -16.20 -23.11
N LEU A 150 11.41 -17.34 -22.86
CA LEU A 150 10.54 -17.99 -23.85
C LEU A 150 9.40 -17.07 -24.30
N SER A 151 8.79 -16.37 -23.37
CA SER A 151 7.66 -15.48 -23.62
C SER A 151 8.05 -14.27 -24.48
N LEU A 152 9.25 -13.73 -24.28
CA LEU A 152 9.79 -12.65 -25.11
C LEU A 152 10.06 -13.14 -26.56
N TRP A 153 10.61 -14.32 -26.74
CA TRP A 153 10.79 -14.88 -28.08
C TRP A 153 9.46 -15.12 -28.79
N LEU A 154 8.47 -15.60 -28.07
CA LEU A 154 7.13 -15.77 -28.61
C LEU A 154 6.50 -14.44 -29.02
N ALA A 155 6.68 -13.39 -28.23
CA ALA A 155 6.24 -12.04 -28.57
C ALA A 155 6.93 -11.52 -29.84
N GLU A 156 8.25 -11.72 -29.97
CA GLU A 156 9.00 -11.38 -31.19
C GLU A 156 8.49 -12.14 -32.41
N HIS A 157 8.29 -13.45 -32.29
CA HIS A 157 7.72 -14.28 -33.37
C HIS A 157 6.36 -13.75 -33.82
N GLN A 158 5.46 -13.46 -32.88
CA GLN A 158 4.13 -12.93 -33.18
C GLN A 158 4.18 -11.59 -33.91
N MET A 159 5.00 -10.67 -33.41
CA MET A 159 5.15 -9.35 -34.06
C MET A 159 5.80 -9.47 -35.44
N ASN A 160 6.69 -10.44 -35.67
CA ASN A 160 7.25 -10.71 -36.98
C ASN A 160 6.21 -11.30 -37.95
N VAL A 161 5.31 -12.16 -37.48
CA VAL A 161 4.15 -12.67 -38.28
C VAL A 161 3.21 -11.52 -38.64
N GLU A 162 2.90 -10.63 -37.69
CA GLU A 162 2.06 -9.45 -37.93
C GLU A 162 2.70 -8.50 -38.93
N PHE A 163 3.98 -8.21 -38.77
CA PHE A 163 4.78 -7.41 -39.70
C PHE A 163 4.76 -8.00 -41.12
N THR A 164 4.93 -9.32 -41.25
CA THR A 164 4.89 -10.01 -42.53
C THR A 164 3.52 -9.91 -43.21
N LYS A 165 2.43 -10.00 -42.43
CA LYS A 165 1.08 -9.82 -42.97
C LYS A 165 0.84 -8.42 -43.50
N GLN A 166 1.34 -7.40 -42.79
CA GLN A 166 1.11 -5.98 -43.14
C GLN A 166 2.01 -5.51 -44.28
N PHE A 167 3.28 -5.91 -44.30
CA PHE A 167 4.28 -5.40 -45.24
C PHE A 167 4.76 -6.39 -46.29
N GLY A 168 4.27 -7.63 -46.28
CA GLY A 168 4.60 -8.66 -47.28
C GLY A 168 6.04 -9.17 -47.27
N ARG A 169 6.82 -8.87 -46.22
CA ARG A 169 8.23 -9.24 -46.07
C ARG A 169 8.46 -9.92 -44.72
N SER A 170 9.25 -10.97 -44.74
CA SER A 170 9.62 -11.70 -43.52
C SER A 170 11.00 -11.30 -43.07
N GLN A 171 11.12 -10.99 -41.77
CA GLN A 171 12.43 -10.90 -41.14
C GLN A 171 12.96 -12.31 -40.92
N PRO A 172 14.20 -12.63 -41.34
CA PRO A 172 14.76 -13.94 -41.07
C PRO A 172 14.74 -14.21 -39.57
N SER A 173 14.01 -15.21 -39.12
CA SER A 173 14.11 -15.67 -37.73
C SER A 173 15.49 -16.30 -37.56
N LEU A 174 16.39 -15.61 -36.90
CA LEU A 174 17.66 -16.18 -36.51
C LEU A 174 17.43 -17.34 -35.53
N PRO A 175 18.18 -18.45 -35.63
CA PRO A 175 18.09 -19.52 -34.65
C PRO A 175 18.34 -18.95 -33.24
N LEU A 176 17.64 -19.49 -32.26
CA LEU A 176 17.68 -19.15 -30.84
C LEU A 176 19.11 -18.79 -30.38
N LYS A 177 19.47 -17.51 -30.46
CA LYS A 177 20.64 -16.98 -29.77
C LYS A 177 20.18 -16.65 -28.35
N GLN A 178 21.12 -16.58 -27.40
CA GLN A 178 20.84 -16.01 -26.08
C GLN A 178 20.35 -14.57 -26.30
N THR A 179 19.04 -14.38 -26.37
CA THR A 179 18.37 -13.10 -26.56
C THR A 179 17.48 -12.86 -25.35
N GLY A 180 17.48 -11.63 -24.90
CA GLY A 180 16.86 -11.25 -23.65
C GLY A 180 17.91 -11.22 -22.54
N ASN A 181 18.28 -10.02 -22.13
CA ASN A 181 19.24 -9.83 -21.03
C ASN A 181 18.52 -10.00 -19.68
N ILE A 182 17.90 -11.19 -19.47
CA ILE A 182 17.26 -11.54 -18.21
C ILE A 182 18.26 -12.33 -17.38
N VAL A 183 18.49 -11.87 -16.16
CA VAL A 183 19.45 -12.47 -15.23
C VAL A 183 18.68 -13.09 -14.08
N GLN A 184 18.98 -14.36 -13.78
CA GLN A 184 18.46 -15.00 -12.58
C GLN A 184 19.21 -14.51 -11.34
N GLY A 185 18.47 -14.00 -10.36
CA GLY A 185 19.03 -13.62 -9.06
C GLY A 185 18.20 -12.60 -8.30
N ASN A 186 18.75 -12.17 -7.16
CA ASN A 186 18.08 -11.23 -6.28
C ASN A 186 18.42 -9.78 -6.65
N ALA A 187 17.44 -9.00 -7.08
CA ALA A 187 17.60 -7.61 -7.48
C ALA A 187 18.15 -6.69 -6.38
N CYS A 188 18.00 -7.07 -5.10
CA CYS A 188 18.58 -6.33 -3.98
C CYS A 188 20.10 -6.53 -3.83
N HIS A 189 20.67 -7.55 -4.49
CA HIS A 189 22.10 -7.89 -4.40
C HIS A 189 22.86 -7.74 -5.72
N ILE A 190 22.16 -7.72 -6.84
CA ILE A 190 22.74 -7.55 -8.17
C ILE A 190 22.90 -6.06 -8.45
N ASP A 191 24.06 -5.66 -8.97
CA ASP A 191 24.22 -4.32 -9.52
C ASP A 191 23.42 -4.19 -10.82
N TRP A 192 22.45 -3.28 -10.83
CA TRP A 192 21.58 -3.06 -11.96
C TRP A 192 22.32 -2.57 -13.22
N GLU A 193 23.44 -1.88 -13.07
CA GLU A 193 24.27 -1.45 -14.21
C GLU A 193 24.99 -2.62 -14.89
N MET A 194 25.25 -3.70 -14.16
CA MET A 194 25.79 -4.93 -14.76
C MET A 194 24.77 -5.65 -15.64
N VAL A 195 23.47 -5.53 -15.32
CA VAL A 195 22.37 -6.14 -16.08
C VAL A 195 21.95 -5.25 -17.24
N CYS A 196 21.65 -3.98 -16.98
CA CYS A 196 21.29 -2.98 -17.97
C CYS A 196 22.34 -1.84 -17.96
N PRO A 197 23.42 -1.98 -18.72
CA PRO A 197 24.49 -0.98 -18.72
C PRO A 197 24.04 0.32 -19.35
N LYS A 198 24.45 1.43 -18.73
CA LYS A 198 24.25 2.80 -19.22
C LYS A 198 25.35 3.18 -20.20
N LYS A 199 24.96 3.73 -21.35
CA LYS A 199 25.87 4.31 -22.34
C LYS A 199 25.39 5.70 -22.70
N ASP A 200 26.31 6.58 -23.07
CA ASP A 200 25.96 7.93 -23.55
C ASP A 200 24.98 7.86 -24.71
N GLY A 201 23.89 8.61 -24.60
CA GLY A 201 22.81 8.62 -25.59
C GLY A 201 21.72 7.57 -25.39
N ASP A 202 21.85 6.65 -24.44
CA ASP A 202 20.78 5.71 -24.11
C ASP A 202 19.57 6.43 -23.45
N GLU A 203 18.39 5.90 -23.73
CA GLU A 203 17.15 6.25 -23.08
C GLU A 203 16.60 4.99 -22.39
N ILE A 204 16.54 5.01 -21.05
CA ILE A 204 16.22 3.82 -20.24
C ILE A 204 14.96 4.02 -19.44
N TYR A 205 14.03 3.07 -19.56
CA TYR A 205 12.78 3.01 -18.79
C TYR A 205 12.77 1.78 -17.90
N ILE A 206 12.70 2.01 -16.59
CA ILE A 206 12.60 0.95 -15.60
C ILE A 206 11.13 0.84 -15.18
N LEU A 207 10.61 -0.38 -15.13
CA LEU A 207 9.20 -0.60 -14.83
C LEU A 207 9.02 -1.95 -14.15
N GLY A 208 7.85 -2.19 -13.58
CA GLY A 208 7.55 -3.49 -13.00
C GLY A 208 6.52 -3.43 -11.87
N ASN A 209 6.24 -4.62 -11.33
CA ASN A 209 5.44 -4.83 -10.14
C ASN A 209 6.25 -5.62 -9.11
N PRO A 210 7.27 -5.00 -8.49
CA PRO A 210 8.16 -5.67 -7.55
C PRO A 210 7.42 -6.14 -6.28
N PRO A 211 7.97 -7.10 -5.53
CA PRO A 211 7.33 -7.62 -4.34
C PRO A 211 7.21 -6.55 -3.24
N TYR A 212 6.04 -6.51 -2.60
CA TYR A 212 5.74 -5.64 -1.46
C TYR A 212 5.32 -6.50 -0.26
N LEU A 213 5.90 -6.18 0.89
CA LEU A 213 5.59 -6.85 2.15
C LEU A 213 5.92 -5.95 3.34
N GLY A 214 4.90 -5.64 4.15
CA GLY A 214 5.08 -4.81 5.33
C GLY A 214 6.14 -5.39 6.29
N SER A 215 6.91 -4.53 6.93
CA SER A 215 8.11 -4.88 7.73
C SER A 215 7.89 -5.98 8.78
N ARG A 216 6.68 -6.09 9.35
CA ARG A 216 6.34 -7.10 10.36
C ARG A 216 6.23 -8.52 9.80
N ASN A 217 5.92 -8.63 8.51
CA ASN A 217 5.69 -9.90 7.83
C ASN A 217 6.91 -10.38 7.04
N GLN A 218 7.95 -9.55 6.90
CA GLN A 218 9.20 -9.91 6.22
C GLN A 218 9.89 -11.09 6.92
N ASN A 219 10.31 -12.06 6.12
CA ASN A 219 11.11 -13.18 6.59
C ASN A 219 12.58 -12.76 6.83
N ASN A 220 13.42 -13.70 7.26
CA ASN A 220 14.81 -13.41 7.60
C ASN A 220 15.67 -13.03 6.38
N GLU A 221 15.38 -13.59 5.21
CA GLU A 221 16.10 -13.29 3.96
C GLU A 221 15.74 -11.88 3.48
N GLN A 222 14.45 -11.55 3.40
CA GLN A 222 13.99 -10.21 3.06
C GLN A 222 14.53 -9.13 4.01
N LYS A 223 14.67 -9.44 5.31
CA LYS A 223 15.33 -8.53 6.26
C LYS A 223 16.81 -8.35 5.99
N LYS A 224 17.51 -9.38 5.48
CA LYS A 224 18.91 -9.27 5.05
C LYS A 224 19.02 -8.42 3.78
N ASP A 225 18.10 -8.60 2.82
CA ASP A 225 18.02 -7.79 1.60
C ASP A 225 17.82 -6.31 1.94
N MET A 226 16.89 -6.01 2.86
CA MET A 226 16.68 -4.64 3.36
C MET A 226 17.94 -4.07 4.02
N ALA A 227 18.64 -4.87 4.83
CA ALA A 227 19.89 -4.45 5.48
C ALA A 227 20.99 -4.17 4.47
N HIS A 228 21.07 -4.96 3.40
CA HIS A 228 22.03 -4.74 2.31
C HIS A 228 21.71 -3.47 1.52
N THR A 229 20.45 -3.31 1.07
CA THR A 229 20.02 -2.17 0.26
C THR A 229 20.14 -0.84 1.01
N PHE A 230 19.80 -0.81 2.30
CA PHE A 230 19.75 0.40 3.12
C PHE A 230 20.94 0.52 4.10
N GLN A 231 22.10 0.00 3.71
CA GLN A 231 23.30 0.12 4.53
C GLN A 231 23.60 1.58 4.89
N GLY A 232 23.71 1.88 6.19
CA GLY A 232 23.95 3.23 6.70
C GLY A 232 22.71 4.14 6.80
N VAL A 233 21.51 3.65 6.47
CA VAL A 233 20.25 4.39 6.63
C VAL A 233 19.59 3.99 7.96
N GLU A 234 19.22 4.98 8.76
CA GLU A 234 18.51 4.74 10.01
C GLU A 234 17.04 4.34 9.76
N ASP A 235 16.45 3.62 10.71
CA ASP A 235 15.02 3.23 10.71
C ASP A 235 14.52 2.40 9.51
N TYR A 236 15.39 1.96 8.59
CA TYR A 236 15.01 1.17 7.42
C TYR A 236 14.21 -0.11 7.77
N LYS A 237 14.38 -0.63 8.98
CA LYS A 237 13.66 -1.83 9.47
C LYS A 237 12.14 -1.65 9.56
N LYS A 238 11.66 -0.41 9.48
CA LYS A 238 10.24 -0.07 9.46
C LYS A 238 9.68 -0.04 8.03
N LEU A 239 10.54 -0.02 7.01
CA LEU A 239 10.15 0.11 5.61
C LEU A 239 9.49 -1.16 5.08
N ASP A 240 8.55 -0.98 4.16
CA ASP A 240 8.00 -2.05 3.32
C ASP A 240 9.09 -2.56 2.36
N TYR A 241 9.05 -3.84 2.01
CA TYR A 241 10.08 -4.48 1.18
C TYR A 241 10.23 -3.83 -0.19
N ILE A 242 9.13 -3.34 -0.79
CA ILE A 242 9.11 -2.58 -2.06
C ILE A 242 10.03 -1.36 -2.05
N SER A 243 10.29 -0.78 -0.87
CA SER A 243 11.16 0.39 -0.73
C SER A 243 12.56 0.14 -1.27
N SER A 244 13.04 -1.11 -1.30
CA SER A 244 14.32 -1.48 -1.90
C SER A 244 14.35 -1.14 -3.39
N TRP A 245 13.30 -1.48 -4.15
CA TRP A 245 13.23 -1.18 -5.58
C TRP A 245 13.15 0.32 -5.86
N PHE A 246 12.40 1.06 -5.06
CA PHE A 246 12.35 2.52 -5.18
C PHE A 246 13.71 3.16 -4.90
N TYR A 247 14.44 2.68 -3.90
CA TYR A 247 15.76 3.19 -3.56
C TYR A 247 16.81 2.84 -4.62
N LEU A 248 16.83 1.59 -5.09
CA LEU A 248 17.73 1.11 -6.14
C LEU A 248 17.43 1.77 -7.48
N GLY A 249 16.15 1.87 -7.88
CA GLY A 249 15.73 2.59 -9.08
C GLY A 249 16.13 4.07 -9.03
N SER A 250 15.93 4.72 -7.89
CA SER A 250 16.38 6.08 -7.66
C SER A 250 17.92 6.23 -7.76
N THR A 251 18.67 5.25 -7.28
CA THR A 251 20.13 5.24 -7.39
C THR A 251 20.56 5.05 -8.85
N TYR A 252 19.91 4.14 -9.56
CA TYR A 252 20.20 3.84 -10.94
C TYR A 252 19.93 5.04 -11.87
N ILE A 253 18.80 5.73 -11.75
CA ILE A 253 18.44 6.83 -12.67
C ILE A 253 19.19 8.14 -12.39
N LYS A 254 19.93 8.22 -11.27
CA LYS A 254 20.59 9.45 -10.87
C LYS A 254 21.51 9.98 -11.97
N ASP A 255 21.31 11.26 -12.33
CA ASP A 255 22.11 12.01 -13.31
C ASP A 255 22.18 11.36 -14.71
N PHE A 256 21.19 10.53 -15.08
CA PHE A 256 21.14 9.86 -16.37
C PHE A 256 19.77 10.05 -17.05
N ASN A 257 19.70 9.91 -18.39
CA ASN A 257 18.44 9.95 -19.15
C ASN A 257 17.63 8.67 -18.94
N SER A 258 17.08 8.54 -17.76
CA SER A 258 16.29 7.38 -17.37
C SER A 258 15.18 7.77 -16.40
N LYS A 259 14.12 6.97 -16.39
CA LYS A 259 12.95 7.13 -15.55
C LYS A 259 12.52 5.76 -15.04
N TYR A 260 11.85 5.71 -13.88
CA TYR A 260 11.22 4.47 -13.45
C TYR A 260 9.78 4.65 -13.02
N ALA A 261 9.01 3.57 -13.13
CA ALA A 261 7.66 3.51 -12.60
C ALA A 261 7.36 2.12 -12.05
N PHE A 262 6.91 2.06 -10.80
CA PHE A 262 6.56 0.81 -10.14
C PHE A 262 5.12 0.78 -9.65
N VAL A 263 4.53 -0.41 -9.75
CA VAL A 263 3.30 -0.75 -9.05
C VAL A 263 3.65 -1.09 -7.60
N THR A 264 2.90 -0.57 -6.66
CA THR A 264 3.13 -0.82 -5.24
C THR A 264 1.81 -0.74 -4.45
N THR A 265 1.80 -1.26 -3.23
CA THR A 265 0.72 -0.94 -2.30
C THR A 265 0.76 0.53 -1.93
N ASN A 266 -0.37 1.07 -1.48
CA ASN A 266 -0.45 2.45 -1.01
C ASN A 266 0.37 2.72 0.27
N SER A 267 0.99 1.70 0.88
CA SER A 267 1.83 1.83 2.07
C SER A 267 2.96 2.85 1.91
N ILE A 268 3.64 2.85 0.75
CA ILE A 268 4.79 3.74 0.48
C ILE A 268 4.42 5.23 0.45
N THR A 269 3.13 5.54 0.29
CA THR A 269 2.59 6.91 0.23
C THR A 269 1.88 7.32 1.52
N GLN A 270 2.05 6.57 2.61
CA GLN A 270 1.28 6.74 3.83
C GLN A 270 2.10 6.44 5.08
N GLY A 271 1.60 6.94 6.21
CA GLY A 271 2.15 6.60 7.51
C GLY A 271 3.63 6.95 7.67
N GLU A 272 4.32 6.13 8.42
CA GLU A 272 5.76 6.28 8.70
C GLU A 272 6.64 6.01 7.47
N GLN A 273 6.11 5.39 6.41
CA GLN A 273 6.88 5.10 5.20
C GLN A 273 7.32 6.40 4.51
N VAL A 274 6.40 7.38 4.44
CA VAL A 274 6.65 8.62 3.69
C VAL A 274 7.90 9.36 4.18
N PRO A 275 8.04 9.71 5.47
CA PRO A 275 9.22 10.42 5.94
C PRO A 275 10.51 9.58 5.94
N LEU A 276 10.43 8.27 5.77
CA LEU A 276 11.59 7.38 5.77
C LEU A 276 12.18 7.19 4.36
N ILE A 277 11.35 6.96 3.34
CA ILE A 277 11.84 6.61 1.99
C ILE A 277 11.97 7.83 1.07
N TRP A 278 10.97 8.75 1.06
CA TRP A 278 10.93 9.81 0.06
C TRP A 278 12.03 10.86 0.17
N PRO A 279 12.52 11.25 1.37
CA PRO A 279 13.70 12.12 1.47
C PRO A 279 14.95 11.50 0.81
N LEU A 280 15.14 10.17 0.90
CA LEU A 280 16.27 9.46 0.29
C LEU A 280 16.23 9.53 -1.24
N ILE A 281 15.04 9.60 -1.83
CA ILE A 281 14.81 9.73 -3.28
C ILE A 281 14.97 11.17 -3.72
N PHE A 282 14.26 12.10 -3.08
CA PHE A 282 14.25 13.51 -3.49
C PHE A 282 15.59 14.22 -3.30
N ASN A 283 16.39 13.80 -2.31
CA ASN A 283 17.76 14.30 -2.12
C ASN A 283 18.73 13.94 -3.28
N LYS A 284 18.30 13.05 -4.19
CA LYS A 284 19.03 12.73 -5.42
C LYS A 284 18.62 13.61 -6.61
N ASN A 285 17.96 14.75 -6.36
CA ASN A 285 17.43 15.65 -7.39
C ASN A 285 16.37 14.98 -8.28
N GLN A 286 15.45 14.24 -7.65
CA GLN A 286 14.39 13.50 -8.32
C GLN A 286 13.01 13.95 -7.87
N GLU A 287 12.01 13.65 -8.68
CA GLU A 287 10.61 14.02 -8.44
C GLU A 287 9.64 12.93 -8.90
N ILE A 288 8.45 12.90 -8.29
CA ILE A 288 7.32 12.15 -8.82
C ILE A 288 6.73 12.97 -9.97
N TYR A 289 6.70 12.41 -11.20
CA TYR A 289 6.18 13.13 -12.35
C TYR A 289 4.84 12.62 -12.85
N PHE A 290 4.51 11.35 -12.53
CA PHE A 290 3.14 10.89 -12.60
C PHE A 290 2.83 9.92 -11.47
N ALA A 291 1.54 9.84 -11.11
CA ALA A 291 1.08 8.83 -10.19
C ALA A 291 -0.38 8.47 -10.45
N HIS A 292 -0.72 7.19 -10.32
CA HIS A 292 -2.10 6.74 -10.15
C HIS A 292 -2.39 6.63 -8.66
N GLN A 293 -3.38 7.42 -8.20
CA GLN A 293 -3.89 7.31 -6.83
C GLN A 293 -4.50 5.93 -6.59
N SER A 294 -4.69 5.58 -5.32
CA SER A 294 -5.13 4.25 -4.92
C SER A 294 -6.34 3.73 -5.70
N PHE A 295 -6.18 2.56 -6.32
CA PHE A 295 -7.24 1.85 -7.03
C PHE A 295 -7.20 0.35 -6.70
N LYS A 296 -8.30 -0.35 -6.96
CA LYS A 296 -8.37 -1.80 -6.75
C LYS A 296 -7.60 -2.53 -7.85
N TRP A 297 -6.65 -3.34 -7.43
CA TRP A 297 -5.95 -4.25 -8.33
C TRP A 297 -6.84 -5.45 -8.66
N THR A 298 -7.27 -5.56 -9.89
CA THR A 298 -8.08 -6.69 -10.37
C THR A 298 -7.24 -7.56 -11.28
N ASN A 299 -7.13 -8.85 -10.96
CA ASN A 299 -6.53 -9.87 -11.82
C ASN A 299 -7.63 -10.75 -12.41
N SER A 300 -7.34 -11.36 -13.55
CA SER A 300 -8.23 -12.34 -14.21
C SER A 300 -8.31 -13.70 -13.49
N ALA A 301 -7.61 -13.88 -12.37
CA ALA A 301 -7.57 -15.13 -11.62
C ALA A 301 -8.73 -15.25 -10.60
N LYS A 302 -9.18 -16.49 -10.35
CA LYS A 302 -10.41 -16.83 -9.61
C LYS A 302 -10.45 -16.44 -8.13
N ASP A 303 -9.34 -16.14 -7.45
CA ASP A 303 -9.27 -15.81 -6.02
C ASP A 303 -8.65 -14.41 -5.82
N ASN A 304 -9.42 -13.38 -6.11
CA ASN A 304 -8.99 -11.98 -5.98
C ASN A 304 -9.17 -11.45 -4.55
N ALA A 305 -8.11 -11.47 -3.77
CA ALA A 305 -7.99 -10.49 -2.69
C ALA A 305 -7.72 -9.13 -3.34
N ALA A 306 -8.73 -8.26 -3.40
CA ALA A 306 -8.60 -6.91 -3.92
C ALA A 306 -7.60 -6.11 -3.07
N VAL A 307 -6.35 -6.01 -3.53
CA VAL A 307 -5.32 -5.18 -2.90
C VAL A 307 -5.43 -3.77 -3.47
N ALA A 308 -5.41 -2.76 -2.61
CA ALA A 308 -5.33 -1.37 -3.04
C ALA A 308 -3.88 -1.04 -3.42
N VAL A 309 -3.67 -0.64 -4.67
CA VAL A 309 -2.35 -0.31 -5.20
C VAL A 309 -2.30 1.14 -5.70
N VAL A 310 -1.08 1.64 -5.83
CA VAL A 310 -0.74 2.89 -6.51
C VAL A 310 0.32 2.62 -7.56
N ILE A 311 0.43 3.47 -8.57
CA ILE A 311 1.54 3.46 -9.53
C ILE A 311 2.26 4.79 -9.40
N ILE A 312 3.58 4.77 -9.29
CA ILE A 312 4.38 5.96 -9.07
C ILE A 312 5.53 5.99 -10.05
N GLY A 313 5.55 7.03 -10.90
CA GLY A 313 6.64 7.31 -11.81
C GLY A 313 7.57 8.38 -11.26
N VAL A 314 8.87 8.09 -11.26
CA VAL A 314 9.93 8.97 -10.75
C VAL A 314 10.95 9.26 -11.87
N ARG A 315 11.39 10.50 -11.93
CA ARG A 315 12.42 10.97 -12.86
C ARG A 315 13.38 11.96 -12.19
N ASN A 316 14.48 12.26 -12.83
CA ASN A 316 15.29 13.41 -12.48
C ASN A 316 14.49 14.70 -12.74
N ILE A 317 14.64 15.72 -11.89
CA ILE A 317 13.86 16.97 -11.97
C ILE A 317 14.08 17.64 -13.34
N ASN A 318 12.96 18.01 -13.99
CA ASN A 318 12.95 18.83 -15.21
C ASN A 318 11.63 19.63 -15.30
N ASP A 319 11.51 20.47 -16.33
CA ASP A 319 10.37 21.38 -16.52
C ASP A 319 9.14 20.74 -17.19
N SER A 320 9.21 19.43 -17.53
CA SER A 320 8.08 18.77 -18.18
C SER A 320 6.89 18.61 -17.21
N ILE A 321 5.70 18.52 -17.79
CA ILE A 321 4.44 18.40 -17.04
C ILE A 321 4.42 17.19 -16.09
N LYS A 322 3.62 17.32 -15.04
CA LYS A 322 3.35 16.24 -14.09
C LYS A 322 1.86 15.91 -14.11
N THR A 323 1.52 14.63 -14.07
CA THR A 323 0.13 14.19 -14.17
C THR A 323 -0.27 13.31 -13.00
N LEU A 324 -1.33 13.70 -12.31
CA LEU A 324 -1.92 12.91 -11.24
C LEU A 324 -3.23 12.28 -11.75
N TYR A 325 -3.27 10.95 -11.74
CA TYR A 325 -4.43 10.15 -12.18
C TYR A 325 -5.25 9.73 -10.96
N GLY A 326 -6.50 10.23 -10.87
CA GLY A 326 -7.51 9.77 -9.92
C GLY A 326 -8.36 8.63 -10.50
N GLN A 327 -9.47 8.30 -9.82
CA GLN A 327 -10.34 7.19 -10.28
C GLN A 327 -10.97 7.44 -11.64
N ASN A 328 -11.38 8.68 -11.96
CA ASN A 328 -12.05 9.03 -13.20
C ASN A 328 -11.52 10.33 -13.84
N ILE A 329 -10.49 10.94 -13.27
CA ILE A 329 -10.00 12.26 -13.70
C ILE A 329 -8.47 12.24 -13.67
N SER A 330 -7.85 12.71 -14.76
CA SER A 330 -6.43 13.06 -14.77
C SER A 330 -6.27 14.57 -14.63
N GLN A 331 -5.28 14.99 -13.87
CA GLN A 331 -4.98 16.41 -13.62
C GLN A 331 -3.51 16.69 -13.90
N VAL A 332 -3.24 17.72 -14.70
CA VAL A 332 -1.90 18.30 -14.79
C VAL A 332 -1.67 19.15 -13.55
N VAL A 333 -0.58 18.89 -12.85
CA VAL A 333 -0.27 19.49 -11.56
C VAL A 333 1.14 20.08 -11.54
N LYS A 334 1.38 21.04 -10.65
CA LYS A 334 2.71 21.65 -10.49
C LYS A 334 3.67 20.73 -9.72
N ASN A 335 3.15 20.01 -8.75
CA ASN A 335 3.93 19.07 -7.96
C ASN A 335 3.06 17.88 -7.52
N ILE A 336 3.68 16.70 -7.41
CA ILE A 336 3.06 15.53 -6.81
C ILE A 336 3.84 15.22 -5.53
N SER A 337 3.18 15.43 -4.38
CA SER A 337 3.77 15.13 -3.09
C SER A 337 3.86 13.61 -2.86
N PRO A 338 4.66 13.14 -1.88
CA PRO A 338 4.70 11.72 -1.51
C PRO A 338 3.37 11.11 -1.06
N TYR A 339 2.41 11.96 -0.67
CA TYR A 339 1.04 11.54 -0.34
C TYR A 339 0.11 11.47 -1.57
N LEU A 340 0.66 11.58 -2.78
CA LEU A 340 -0.03 11.61 -4.06
C LEU A 340 -1.11 12.70 -4.13
N THR A 341 -0.75 13.89 -3.70
CA THR A 341 -1.60 15.10 -3.78
C THR A 341 -0.87 16.23 -4.52
N ASN A 342 -1.64 17.14 -5.12
CA ASN A 342 -1.08 18.36 -5.70
C ASN A 342 -0.71 19.36 -4.59
N SER A 343 0.41 19.12 -3.94
CA SER A 343 0.92 19.95 -2.83
C SER A 343 2.44 19.94 -2.80
N SER A 344 3.05 20.79 -1.97
CA SER A 344 4.49 20.77 -1.71
C SER A 344 4.94 19.45 -1.06
N ASN A 345 6.22 19.14 -1.17
CA ASN A 345 6.82 17.95 -0.56
C ASN A 345 6.98 18.16 0.95
N ILE A 346 5.97 17.77 1.71
CA ILE A 346 5.96 17.79 3.17
C ILE A 346 6.12 16.36 3.67
N PHE A 347 6.99 16.17 4.67
CA PHE A 347 7.21 14.88 5.32
C PHE A 347 6.74 14.98 6.78
N VAL A 348 5.68 14.26 7.10
CA VAL A 348 5.13 14.25 8.46
C VAL A 348 5.83 13.15 9.25
N HIS A 349 6.76 13.54 10.13
CA HIS A 349 7.47 12.61 11.00
C HIS A 349 6.66 12.29 12.25
N PRO A 350 6.63 11.03 12.73
CA PRO A 350 6.02 10.67 13.99
C PRO A 350 6.63 11.47 15.16
N ARG A 351 5.79 11.91 16.10
CA ARG A 351 6.21 12.66 17.29
C ARG A 351 5.68 11.99 18.55
N ASN A 352 6.50 11.94 19.59
CA ASN A 352 6.07 11.44 20.90
C ASN A 352 5.29 12.49 21.69
N THR A 353 5.46 13.77 21.36
CA THR A 353 4.76 14.90 21.97
C THR A 353 3.97 15.65 20.92
N SER A 354 2.80 16.20 21.31
CA SER A 354 1.99 17.02 20.43
C SER A 354 2.73 18.29 20.00
N LEU A 355 2.48 18.75 18.77
CA LEU A 355 2.90 20.08 18.28
C LEU A 355 2.27 21.22 19.11
N SER A 356 1.13 20.96 19.71
CA SER A 356 0.35 21.88 20.52
C SER A 356 0.37 21.43 21.98
N SER A 357 0.10 22.33 22.93
CA SER A 357 0.03 22.00 24.36
C SER A 357 -1.27 21.32 24.76
N PHE A 358 -1.68 20.30 23.99
CA PHE A 358 -2.90 19.51 24.24
C PHE A 358 -2.63 18.31 25.13
N PRO A 359 -3.67 17.76 25.80
CA PRO A 359 -3.54 16.58 26.63
C PRO A 359 -2.94 15.40 25.86
N ILE A 360 -2.20 14.55 26.55
CA ILE A 360 -1.53 13.40 25.94
C ILE A 360 -2.57 12.36 25.52
N MET A 361 -2.50 11.91 24.28
CA MET A 361 -3.26 10.76 23.82
C MET A 361 -2.45 9.48 24.04
N ILE A 362 -3.05 8.51 24.73
CA ILE A 362 -2.46 7.20 25.00
C ILE A 362 -3.31 6.07 24.40
N THR A 363 -2.80 4.86 24.43
CA THR A 363 -3.58 3.64 24.11
C THR A 363 -4.31 3.18 25.38
N GLY A 364 -5.54 2.72 25.28
CA GLY A 364 -6.29 2.17 26.42
C GLY A 364 -5.64 0.91 27.02
N SER A 365 -6.23 0.39 28.07
CA SER A 365 -5.70 -0.71 28.88
C SER A 365 -5.82 -2.06 28.16
N ALA A 366 -4.81 -2.94 28.34
CA ALA A 366 -4.77 -4.27 27.74
C ALA A 366 -4.79 -5.35 28.85
N PRO A 367 -5.80 -6.24 28.86
CA PRO A 367 -5.87 -7.29 29.86
C PRO A 367 -4.87 -8.44 29.62
N CYS A 368 -4.59 -8.83 28.36
CA CYS A 368 -3.79 -10.01 27.99
C CYS A 368 -4.20 -11.26 28.80
N ASP A 369 -5.44 -11.69 28.64
CA ASP A 369 -6.15 -12.58 29.54
C ASP A 369 -6.89 -13.73 28.84
N ASP A 370 -6.78 -13.86 27.53
CA ASP A 370 -7.58 -14.79 26.70
C ASP A 370 -9.11 -14.67 26.96
N GLY A 371 -9.56 -13.44 27.23
CA GLY A 371 -10.98 -13.13 27.50
C GLY A 371 -11.46 -13.47 28.91
N ASN A 372 -10.60 -13.96 29.81
CA ASN A 372 -11.04 -14.41 31.12
C ASN A 372 -11.29 -13.25 32.13
N LEU A 373 -10.74 -12.06 31.90
CA LEU A 373 -11.06 -10.87 32.71
C LEU A 373 -12.20 -10.04 32.11
N ILE A 374 -12.67 -10.35 30.92
CA ILE A 374 -13.74 -9.64 30.24
C ILE A 374 -15.01 -10.50 30.30
N LEU A 375 -16.15 -9.88 30.58
CA LEU A 375 -17.44 -10.53 30.77
C LEU A 375 -18.53 -9.81 29.98
N GLU A 376 -19.48 -10.58 29.47
CA GLU A 376 -20.72 -10.05 28.96
C GLU A 376 -21.67 -9.68 30.14
N GLN A 377 -22.68 -8.85 29.89
CA GLN A 377 -23.63 -8.39 30.90
C GLN A 377 -24.23 -9.57 31.72
N ASN A 378 -24.69 -10.60 31.01
CA ASN A 378 -25.34 -11.76 31.64
C ASN A 378 -24.41 -12.54 32.57
N GLU A 379 -23.13 -12.69 32.20
CA GLU A 379 -22.14 -13.36 33.04
C GLU A 379 -21.86 -12.55 34.31
N LYS A 380 -21.72 -11.24 34.20
CA LYS A 380 -21.54 -10.34 35.36
C LYS A 380 -22.75 -10.39 36.26
N ASP A 381 -23.98 -10.30 35.72
CA ASP A 381 -25.20 -10.25 36.48
C ASP A 381 -25.45 -11.56 37.25
N ASN A 382 -25.12 -12.71 36.66
CA ASN A 382 -25.23 -14.01 37.37
C ASN A 382 -24.26 -14.05 38.56
N LEU A 383 -22.99 -13.63 38.40
CA LEU A 383 -22.02 -13.61 39.47
C LEU A 383 -22.44 -12.65 40.62
N VAL A 384 -22.96 -11.48 40.28
CA VAL A 384 -23.40 -10.48 41.24
C VAL A 384 -24.70 -10.93 41.93
N PHE A 385 -25.62 -11.62 41.23
CA PHE A 385 -26.84 -12.17 41.81
C PHE A 385 -26.54 -13.20 42.90
N GLU A 386 -25.54 -14.08 42.65
CA GLU A 386 -25.11 -15.07 43.65
C GLU A 386 -24.35 -14.41 44.80
N THR A 387 -23.62 -13.33 44.55
CA THR A 387 -22.79 -12.65 45.54
C THR A 387 -22.73 -11.15 45.29
N PRO A 388 -23.68 -10.36 45.85
CA PRO A 388 -23.75 -8.92 45.59
C PRO A 388 -22.50 -8.11 45.99
N SER A 389 -21.71 -8.60 46.96
CA SER A 389 -20.50 -7.88 47.43
C SER A 389 -19.39 -7.72 46.37
N ILE A 390 -19.40 -8.55 45.32
CA ILE A 390 -18.38 -8.50 44.26
C ILE A 390 -18.68 -7.45 43.18
N GLU A 391 -19.80 -6.77 43.21
CA GLU A 391 -20.13 -5.74 42.21
C GLU A 391 -19.03 -4.68 42.08
N ILE A 392 -18.37 -4.34 43.18
CA ILE A 392 -17.25 -3.39 43.23
C ILE A 392 -16.01 -3.81 42.42
N LEU A 393 -15.92 -5.12 42.08
CA LEU A 393 -14.80 -5.66 41.30
C LEU A 393 -14.96 -5.46 39.79
N PHE A 394 -16.12 -5.02 39.35
CA PHE A 394 -16.45 -4.85 37.95
C PHE A 394 -16.42 -3.40 37.52
N LYS A 395 -15.86 -3.14 36.30
CA LYS A 395 -16.00 -1.88 35.58
C LYS A 395 -16.60 -2.10 34.22
N LYS A 396 -17.32 -1.11 33.71
CA LYS A 396 -17.76 -1.10 32.32
C LYS A 396 -16.52 -1.03 31.42
N TYR A 397 -16.45 -1.90 30.42
CA TYR A 397 -15.31 -2.01 29.51
C TYR A 397 -15.74 -1.59 28.12
N VAL A 398 -15.01 -0.63 27.52
CA VAL A 398 -15.33 -0.06 26.22
C VAL A 398 -14.13 -0.06 25.29
N GLY A 399 -14.31 -0.67 24.12
CA GLY A 399 -13.34 -0.69 23.03
C GLY A 399 -13.92 -0.11 21.74
N ALA A 400 -13.24 -0.33 20.63
CA ALA A 400 -13.68 0.16 19.33
C ALA A 400 -15.02 -0.46 18.88
N GLN A 401 -15.23 -1.76 19.12
CA GLN A 401 -16.48 -2.44 18.78
C GLN A 401 -17.64 -1.94 19.63
N GLU A 402 -17.41 -1.83 20.93
CA GLU A 402 -18.41 -1.33 21.88
C GLU A 402 -18.83 0.10 21.54
N LEU A 403 -17.85 0.98 21.26
CA LEU A 403 -18.12 2.36 20.83
C LEU A 403 -18.99 2.40 19.57
N ILE A 404 -18.59 1.68 18.54
CA ILE A 404 -19.28 1.72 17.24
C ILE A 404 -20.70 1.14 17.30
N ASN A 405 -20.92 0.12 18.15
CA ASN A 405 -22.21 -0.55 18.32
C ASN A 405 -23.07 0.04 19.44
N LYS A 406 -22.59 1.07 20.17
CA LYS A 406 -23.24 1.62 21.38
C LYS A 406 -23.51 0.55 22.43
N THR A 407 -22.56 -0.34 22.66
CA THR A 407 -22.60 -1.39 23.68
C THR A 407 -21.46 -1.20 24.67
N PHE A 408 -21.43 -2.01 25.69
CA PHE A 408 -20.29 -2.17 26.58
C PHE A 408 -20.30 -3.57 27.17
N ARG A 409 -19.13 -4.00 27.58
CA ARG A 409 -18.95 -5.22 28.38
C ARG A 409 -18.53 -4.85 29.78
N TYR A 410 -18.24 -5.83 30.58
CA TYR A 410 -17.63 -5.63 31.88
C TYR A 410 -16.24 -6.23 31.93
N CYS A 411 -15.42 -5.72 32.84
CA CYS A 411 -14.16 -6.36 33.17
C CYS A 411 -14.00 -6.52 34.67
N LEU A 412 -13.37 -7.62 35.08
CA LEU A 412 -12.84 -7.77 36.42
C LEU A 412 -11.65 -6.82 36.57
N TYR A 413 -11.85 -5.73 37.29
CA TYR A 413 -10.85 -4.71 37.53
C TYR A 413 -10.46 -4.72 38.99
N VAL A 414 -9.65 -5.71 39.37
CA VAL A 414 -9.22 -5.99 40.74
C VAL A 414 -7.87 -5.29 40.98
N LYS A 415 -7.78 -4.60 42.10
CA LYS A 415 -6.54 -4.02 42.63
C LYS A 415 -6.14 -4.70 43.94
N ASN A 416 -4.95 -4.41 44.44
CA ASN A 416 -4.44 -5.05 45.65
C ASN A 416 -5.32 -4.84 46.89
N ASP A 417 -6.05 -3.75 46.98
CA ASP A 417 -6.98 -3.42 48.06
C ASP A 417 -8.28 -4.26 48.04
N SER A 418 -8.72 -4.66 46.85
CA SER A 418 -9.91 -5.51 46.64
C SER A 418 -9.61 -6.99 46.40
N LEU A 419 -8.33 -7.35 46.41
CA LEU A 419 -7.86 -8.71 46.07
C LEU A 419 -8.39 -9.78 47.05
N ASN A 420 -8.43 -9.47 48.35
CA ASN A 420 -8.92 -10.39 49.35
C ASN A 420 -10.42 -10.75 49.16
N GLU A 421 -11.23 -9.80 48.66
CA GLU A 421 -12.61 -10.04 48.33
C GLU A 421 -12.71 -10.96 47.10
N ALA A 422 -11.93 -10.65 46.04
CA ALA A 422 -11.94 -11.47 44.82
C ALA A 422 -11.58 -12.94 45.08
N TYR A 423 -10.60 -13.23 45.95
CA TYR A 423 -10.16 -14.60 46.26
C TYR A 423 -11.18 -15.40 47.09
N LYS A 424 -12.22 -14.81 47.67
CA LYS A 424 -13.30 -15.51 48.35
C LYS A 424 -14.24 -16.23 47.37
N HIS A 425 -14.20 -15.85 46.07
CA HIS A 425 -15.14 -16.32 45.08
C HIS A 425 -14.48 -17.28 44.10
N LYS A 426 -14.96 -18.54 44.13
CA LYS A 426 -14.36 -19.64 43.36
C LYS A 426 -14.30 -19.33 41.84
N ASP A 427 -15.35 -18.80 41.27
CA ASP A 427 -15.45 -18.54 39.84
C ASP A 427 -14.46 -17.43 39.39
N ILE A 428 -14.24 -16.43 40.26
CA ILE A 428 -13.25 -15.39 40.01
C ILE A 428 -11.82 -15.97 40.08
N VAL A 429 -11.56 -16.82 41.07
CA VAL A 429 -10.27 -17.50 41.24
C VAL A 429 -9.96 -18.42 40.04
N GLU A 430 -10.97 -19.13 39.53
CA GLU A 430 -10.84 -19.97 38.34
C GLU A 430 -10.49 -19.15 37.09
N ARG A 431 -11.09 -17.98 36.92
CA ARG A 431 -10.74 -17.03 35.84
C ARG A 431 -9.29 -16.56 35.97
N PHE A 432 -8.83 -16.21 37.17
CA PHE A 432 -7.43 -15.82 37.39
C PHE A 432 -6.45 -16.95 37.09
N GLU A 433 -6.80 -18.20 37.38
CA GLU A 433 -5.92 -19.32 37.04
C GLU A 433 -5.84 -19.52 35.52
N LYS A 434 -6.94 -19.37 34.79
CA LYS A 434 -6.93 -19.38 33.31
C LYS A 434 -6.04 -18.28 32.73
N VAL A 435 -6.12 -17.05 33.27
CA VAL A 435 -5.23 -15.95 32.90
C VAL A 435 -3.76 -16.29 33.18
N ARG A 436 -3.47 -16.90 34.34
CA ARG A 436 -2.12 -17.33 34.71
C ARG A 436 -1.55 -18.30 33.69
N GLN A 437 -2.32 -19.34 33.33
CA GLN A 437 -1.91 -20.36 32.36
C GLN A 437 -1.67 -19.75 30.98
N PHE A 438 -2.54 -18.87 30.52
CA PHE A 438 -2.39 -18.15 29.25
C PHE A 438 -1.07 -17.32 29.23
N ARG A 439 -0.80 -16.56 30.30
CA ARG A 439 0.40 -15.71 30.38
C ARG A 439 1.70 -16.50 30.47
N ILE A 440 1.71 -17.67 31.14
CA ILE A 440 2.86 -18.58 31.20
C ILE A 440 3.29 -19.02 29.79
N GLN A 441 2.35 -19.25 28.87
CA GLN A 441 2.61 -19.69 27.50
C GLN A 441 3.05 -18.56 26.57
N SER A 442 3.01 -17.30 27.03
CA SER A 442 3.39 -16.15 26.19
C SER A 442 4.84 -16.19 25.76
N LYS A 443 5.10 -15.85 24.48
CA LYS A 443 6.46 -15.64 23.96
C LYS A 443 7.11 -14.35 24.49
N LYS A 444 6.28 -13.38 24.94
CA LYS A 444 6.73 -12.08 25.46
C LYS A 444 7.11 -12.22 26.94
N VAL A 445 8.39 -12.06 27.25
CA VAL A 445 8.94 -12.22 28.61
C VAL A 445 8.21 -11.34 29.64
N ALA A 446 7.87 -10.10 29.29
CA ALA A 446 7.16 -9.18 30.18
C ALA A 446 5.76 -9.71 30.56
N THR A 447 4.99 -10.21 29.59
CA THR A 447 3.67 -10.80 29.84
C THR A 447 3.79 -12.11 30.64
N LYS A 448 4.81 -12.95 30.34
CA LYS A 448 5.07 -14.17 31.10
C LYS A 448 5.34 -13.87 32.58
N LYS A 449 6.11 -12.84 32.90
CA LYS A 449 6.36 -12.40 34.28
C LYS A 449 5.08 -12.00 35.03
N LYS A 450 4.10 -11.44 34.33
CA LYS A 450 2.79 -11.04 34.89
C LYS A 450 1.82 -12.21 35.14
N SER A 451 2.23 -13.46 34.88
CA SER A 451 1.49 -14.63 35.35
C SER A 451 1.43 -14.74 36.88
N GLU A 452 2.35 -14.06 37.59
CA GLU A 452 2.37 -13.98 39.06
C GLU A 452 1.23 -13.11 39.61
N THR A 453 0.71 -12.17 38.80
CA THR A 453 -0.39 -11.25 39.15
C THR A 453 -1.55 -11.37 38.14
N PRO A 454 -2.21 -12.52 38.03
CA PRO A 454 -3.20 -12.79 36.99
C PRO A 454 -4.46 -11.93 37.09
N TYR A 455 -4.73 -11.36 38.25
CA TYR A 455 -5.86 -10.47 38.53
C TYR A 455 -5.67 -9.04 38.01
N LEU A 456 -4.42 -8.63 37.70
CA LEU A 456 -4.12 -7.31 37.15
C LEU A 456 -4.13 -7.34 35.63
N PHE A 457 -4.53 -6.22 35.03
CA PHE A 457 -4.30 -5.99 33.60
C PHE A 457 -2.81 -6.02 33.27
N ASP A 458 -2.44 -6.56 32.11
CA ASP A 458 -1.05 -6.57 31.64
C ASP A 458 -0.53 -5.15 31.43
N GLU A 459 -1.35 -4.29 30.85
CA GLU A 459 -1.09 -2.85 30.72
C GLU A 459 -2.30 -2.09 31.26
N ASP A 460 -2.20 -1.60 32.51
CA ASP A 460 -3.22 -0.75 33.11
C ASP A 460 -2.87 0.72 32.86
N ARG A 461 -3.73 1.40 32.11
CA ARG A 461 -3.59 2.83 31.76
C ARG A 461 -4.84 3.64 32.13
N TYR A 462 -5.73 3.05 32.90
CA TYR A 462 -6.94 3.73 33.35
C TYR A 462 -6.59 4.89 34.31
N GLN A 463 -7.25 6.03 34.07
CA GLN A 463 -7.25 7.20 34.97
C GLN A 463 -8.69 7.53 35.36
N LYS A 464 -8.87 7.94 36.61
CA LYS A 464 -10.19 8.29 37.17
C LYS A 464 -10.57 9.71 36.73
N SER A 465 -11.00 9.86 35.48
CA SER A 465 -11.50 11.12 34.91
C SER A 465 -12.34 10.83 33.67
N ASP A 466 -13.10 11.81 33.23
CA ASP A 466 -13.74 11.78 31.90
C ASP A 466 -12.70 11.72 30.79
N PHE A 467 -13.08 11.09 29.66
CA PHE A 467 -12.15 10.90 28.56
C PHE A 467 -12.82 10.87 27.18
N ILE A 468 -12.05 11.30 26.17
CA ILE A 468 -12.40 11.07 24.75
C ILE A 468 -11.83 9.73 24.31
N LEU A 469 -12.68 8.93 23.65
CA LEU A 469 -12.35 7.63 23.07
C LEU A 469 -12.30 7.73 21.56
N VAL A 470 -11.16 7.32 20.96
CA VAL A 470 -10.92 7.33 19.51
C VAL A 470 -10.64 5.90 19.06
N PRO A 471 -11.41 5.33 18.12
CA PRO A 471 -11.11 3.99 17.60
C PRO A 471 -9.77 4.01 16.85
N LYS A 472 -8.95 2.95 17.05
CA LYS A 472 -7.68 2.80 16.33
C LYS A 472 -7.87 2.58 14.84
N GLU A 473 -8.97 1.94 14.47
CA GLU A 473 -9.29 1.60 13.08
C GLU A 473 -10.54 2.34 12.65
N GLY A 474 -10.51 2.90 11.46
CA GLY A 474 -11.61 3.66 10.90
C GLY A 474 -11.74 3.45 9.40
N SER A 475 -12.99 3.25 8.93
CA SER A 475 -13.27 3.11 7.50
C SER A 475 -12.92 4.39 6.74
N GLU A 476 -12.24 4.26 5.61
CA GLU A 476 -11.90 5.39 4.72
C GLU A 476 -13.13 6.07 4.11
N ARG A 477 -14.28 5.36 4.05
CA ARG A 477 -15.54 5.90 3.52
C ARG A 477 -16.16 6.96 4.41
N ARG A 478 -15.86 6.95 5.73
CA ARG A 478 -16.45 7.89 6.67
C ARG A 478 -15.98 9.32 6.43
N GLU A 479 -16.91 10.26 6.53
CA GLU A 479 -16.64 11.70 6.41
C GLU A 479 -16.16 12.31 7.73
N TYR A 480 -16.44 11.66 8.86
CA TYR A 480 -16.08 12.10 10.21
C TYR A 480 -15.65 10.93 11.08
N LEU A 481 -14.87 11.21 12.13
CA LEU A 481 -14.46 10.19 13.12
C LEU A 481 -15.58 9.93 14.12
N PRO A 482 -16.01 8.67 14.33
CA PRO A 482 -16.99 8.31 15.33
C PRO A 482 -16.33 8.26 16.72
N LEU A 483 -16.19 9.40 17.37
CA LEU A 483 -15.59 9.53 18.71
C LEU A 483 -16.61 9.27 19.79
N GLY A 484 -16.16 8.80 20.97
CA GLY A 484 -16.94 8.72 22.20
C GLY A 484 -16.46 9.68 23.26
N PHE A 485 -17.37 10.14 24.12
CA PHE A 485 -17.08 10.84 25.37
C PHE A 485 -17.64 10.02 26.52
N TYR A 486 -16.82 9.65 27.48
CA TYR A 486 -17.16 8.71 28.55
C TYR A 486 -16.68 9.26 29.90
N ASP A 487 -17.43 8.92 30.95
CA ASP A 487 -17.06 9.22 32.33
C ASP A 487 -16.12 8.16 32.94
N GLU A 488 -15.69 8.42 34.18
CA GLU A 488 -14.78 7.56 34.94
C GLU A 488 -15.32 6.14 35.25
N SER A 489 -16.59 5.86 35.01
CA SER A 489 -17.16 4.51 35.23
C SER A 489 -16.72 3.50 34.17
N PHE A 490 -16.21 3.99 33.04
CA PHE A 490 -15.75 3.16 31.92
C PHE A 490 -14.22 2.97 31.94
N LEU A 491 -13.78 1.78 31.55
CA LEU A 491 -12.38 1.43 31.34
C LEU A 491 -12.11 1.25 29.84
N PRO A 492 -11.27 2.09 29.23
CA PRO A 492 -11.02 2.02 27.80
C PRO A 492 -10.06 0.88 27.43
N SER A 493 -10.41 0.14 26.37
CA SER A 493 -9.68 -0.98 25.80
C SER A 493 -8.47 -0.52 24.96
N ASN A 494 -7.47 -1.38 24.84
CA ASN A 494 -6.32 -1.21 23.97
C ASN A 494 -6.64 -1.19 22.47
N THR A 495 -7.88 -1.45 22.06
CA THR A 495 -8.37 -1.28 20.69
C THR A 495 -8.66 0.18 20.35
N THR A 496 -8.53 1.08 21.33
CA THR A 496 -8.80 2.51 21.20
C THR A 496 -7.63 3.37 21.65
N LYS A 497 -7.67 4.64 21.24
CA LYS A 497 -6.86 5.73 21.79
C LYS A 497 -7.71 6.55 22.74
N VAL A 498 -7.07 7.10 23.77
CA VAL A 498 -7.76 7.76 24.90
C VAL A 498 -7.07 9.08 25.20
N ILE A 499 -7.88 10.11 25.45
CA ILE A 499 -7.44 11.39 26.00
C ILE A 499 -8.19 11.59 27.30
N TYR A 500 -7.48 11.49 28.42
CA TYR A 500 -8.03 11.77 29.76
C TYR A 500 -8.09 13.26 30.04
N GLU A 501 -8.92 13.66 31.01
CA GLU A 501 -9.15 15.07 31.37
C GLU A 501 -9.53 15.95 30.16
N ALA A 502 -10.21 15.33 29.20
CA ALA A 502 -10.53 15.95 27.93
C ALA A 502 -11.72 16.90 28.07
N SER A 503 -11.58 18.08 27.50
CA SER A 503 -12.67 19.05 27.40
C SER A 503 -13.57 18.79 26.19
N ILE A 504 -14.85 19.18 26.29
CA ILE A 504 -15.81 18.97 25.22
C ILE A 504 -15.46 19.77 23.94
N TRP A 505 -14.79 20.91 24.05
CA TRP A 505 -14.31 21.65 22.86
C TRP A 505 -13.23 20.86 22.11
N LEU A 506 -12.38 20.08 22.80
CA LEU A 506 -11.40 19.21 22.15
C LEU A 506 -12.09 18.08 21.37
N PHE A 507 -13.17 17.53 21.93
CA PHE A 507 -14.03 16.59 21.22
C PHE A 507 -14.58 17.20 19.92
N GLY A 508 -15.01 18.47 19.95
CA GLY A 508 -15.47 19.19 18.74
C GLY A 508 -14.40 19.29 17.67
N ILE A 509 -13.17 19.69 18.04
CA ILE A 509 -12.05 19.75 17.08
C ILE A 509 -11.72 18.38 16.48
N LEU A 510 -11.63 17.35 17.32
CA LEU A 510 -11.31 15.99 16.86
C LEU A 510 -12.44 15.38 16.02
N SER A 511 -13.68 15.82 16.19
CA SER A 511 -14.84 15.43 15.40
C SER A 511 -14.91 16.16 14.05
N SER A 512 -14.09 17.19 13.81
CA SER A 512 -14.16 18.05 12.64
C SER A 512 -13.75 17.35 11.35
N LYS A 513 -14.24 17.88 10.23
CA LYS A 513 -13.85 17.44 8.88
C LYS A 513 -12.36 17.66 8.62
N MET A 514 -11.76 18.69 9.22
CA MET A 514 -10.31 18.96 9.10
C MET A 514 -9.48 17.83 9.71
N GLN A 515 -9.89 17.33 10.88
CA GLN A 515 -9.19 16.22 11.55
C GLN A 515 -9.26 14.92 10.73
N ILE A 516 -10.42 14.56 10.20
CA ILE A 516 -10.52 13.34 9.39
C ILE A 516 -9.74 13.45 8.08
N LEU A 517 -9.70 14.63 7.45
CA LEU A 517 -8.88 14.87 6.25
C LEU A 517 -7.39 14.73 6.55
N TRP A 518 -6.95 15.28 7.70
CA TRP A 518 -5.57 15.08 8.16
C TRP A 518 -5.25 13.60 8.38
N VAL A 519 -6.11 12.88 9.08
CA VAL A 519 -5.96 11.43 9.29
C VAL A 519 -5.90 10.68 7.97
N LYS A 520 -6.78 10.99 7.03
CA LYS A 520 -6.78 10.39 5.68
C LYS A 520 -5.47 10.62 4.94
N ALA A 521 -4.84 11.78 5.15
CA ALA A 521 -3.57 12.14 4.52
C ALA A 521 -2.37 11.41 5.14
N VAL A 522 -2.27 11.38 6.48
CA VAL A 522 -1.04 10.98 7.17
C VAL A 522 -1.07 9.58 7.77
N ALA A 523 -2.25 9.02 8.04
CA ALA A 523 -2.37 7.71 8.69
C ALA A 523 -1.88 6.57 7.79
N GLY A 524 -1.24 5.58 8.40
CA GLY A 524 -1.06 4.29 7.76
C GLY A 524 -2.41 3.59 7.57
N ARG A 525 -2.45 2.59 6.70
CA ARG A 525 -3.66 1.82 6.43
C ARG A 525 -3.45 0.33 6.64
N LEU A 526 -4.51 -0.37 7.04
CA LEU A 526 -4.61 -1.81 7.01
C LEU A 526 -5.70 -2.16 5.99
N LYS A 527 -5.31 -2.70 4.83
CA LYS A 527 -6.17 -2.77 3.63
C LYS A 527 -6.62 -1.36 3.22
N THR A 528 -7.91 -1.05 3.34
CA THR A 528 -8.46 0.29 3.07
C THR A 528 -8.70 1.11 4.35
N ASP A 529 -8.71 0.46 5.53
CA ASP A 529 -9.05 1.10 6.79
C ASP A 529 -7.87 1.89 7.38
N MET A 530 -8.16 3.10 7.84
CA MET A 530 -7.16 4.00 8.43
C MET A 530 -6.75 3.50 9.82
N GLN A 531 -5.45 3.53 10.09
CA GLN A 531 -4.86 3.24 11.40
C GLN A 531 -4.58 4.54 12.15
N TYR A 532 -5.45 4.91 13.09
CA TYR A 532 -5.28 6.13 13.87
C TYR A 532 -4.12 5.98 14.86
N SER A 533 -3.04 6.70 14.63
CA SER A 533 -1.85 6.73 15.49
C SER A 533 -1.81 8.01 16.33
N ASN A 534 -1.51 7.89 17.63
CA ASN A 534 -1.25 9.06 18.47
C ASN A 534 0.00 9.82 18.01
N THR A 535 1.05 9.12 17.60
CA THR A 535 2.33 9.73 17.20
C THR A 535 2.26 10.45 15.86
N LEU A 536 1.39 9.98 14.93
CA LEU A 536 1.31 10.52 13.58
C LEU A 536 0.01 11.31 13.33
N CYS A 537 -1.16 10.82 13.81
CA CYS A 537 -2.43 11.48 13.51
C CYS A 537 -2.78 12.60 14.50
N TYR A 538 -2.49 12.39 15.80
CA TYR A 538 -2.81 13.34 16.84
C TYR A 538 -1.67 14.33 17.13
N ASN A 539 -0.47 13.82 17.43
CA ASN A 539 0.64 14.65 17.85
C ASN A 539 1.19 15.57 16.75
N THR A 540 0.95 15.26 15.48
CA THR A 540 1.38 16.07 14.34
C THR A 540 0.27 16.97 13.76
N PHE A 541 -0.97 16.83 14.26
CA PHE A 541 -2.05 17.70 13.81
C PHE A 541 -1.76 19.16 14.26
N PRO A 542 -1.80 20.11 13.32
CA PRO A 542 -1.54 21.51 13.64
C PRO A 542 -2.78 22.16 14.27
N PHE A 543 -3.02 21.88 15.54
CA PHE A 543 -4.13 22.46 16.27
C PHE A 543 -4.04 24.00 16.22
N PRO A 544 -5.13 24.71 15.93
CA PRO A 544 -5.15 26.15 15.92
C PRO A 544 -4.97 26.71 17.32
N LYS A 545 -4.36 27.89 17.42
CA LYS A 545 -4.43 28.68 18.66
C LYS A 545 -5.83 29.27 18.74
N ILE A 546 -6.58 28.90 19.76
CA ILE A 546 -7.96 29.35 19.99
C ILE A 546 -8.08 30.12 21.26
N THR A 547 -8.90 31.20 21.24
CA THR A 547 -9.26 32.01 22.41
C THR A 547 -10.30 31.25 23.25
N ASP A 548 -10.54 31.73 24.46
CA ASP A 548 -11.55 31.11 25.33
C ASP A 548 -12.96 31.26 24.75
N ASN A 549 -13.30 32.39 24.12
CA ASN A 549 -14.57 32.57 23.42
C ASN A 549 -14.73 31.53 22.28
N GLN A 550 -13.66 31.27 21.51
CA GLN A 550 -13.69 30.25 20.46
C GLN A 550 -13.85 28.84 21.03
N LYS A 551 -13.26 28.56 22.21
CA LYS A 551 -13.50 27.26 22.88
C LYS A 551 -14.97 27.10 23.27
N GLU A 552 -15.62 28.16 23.78
CA GLU A 552 -17.03 28.15 24.11
C GLU A 552 -17.90 27.93 22.88
N GLU A 553 -17.61 28.59 21.76
CA GLU A 553 -18.31 28.38 20.49
C GLU A 553 -18.16 26.93 19.97
N ILE A 554 -16.94 26.40 19.96
CA ILE A 554 -16.67 25.02 19.55
C ILE A 554 -17.37 24.03 20.48
N GLN A 555 -17.44 24.33 21.78
CA GLN A 555 -18.17 23.50 22.74
C GLN A 555 -19.67 23.45 22.41
N GLN A 556 -20.29 24.57 22.00
CA GLN A 556 -21.68 24.58 21.57
C GLN A 556 -21.91 23.71 20.31
N PHE A 557 -20.99 23.74 19.36
CA PHE A 557 -21.05 22.85 18.20
C PHE A 557 -20.88 21.38 18.59
N ALA A 558 -19.96 21.08 19.52
CA ALA A 558 -19.78 19.73 20.04
C ALA A 558 -21.04 19.19 20.71
N TYR A 559 -21.75 20.02 21.49
CA TYR A 559 -23.05 19.64 22.08
C TYR A 559 -24.09 19.36 21.00
N LYS A 560 -24.18 20.16 19.94
CA LYS A 560 -25.11 19.90 18.83
C LYS A 560 -24.86 18.54 18.17
N ILE A 561 -23.59 18.13 18.02
CA ILE A 561 -23.25 16.80 17.49
C ILE A 561 -23.78 15.71 18.41
N ILE A 562 -23.62 15.88 19.73
CA ILE A 562 -24.08 14.91 20.72
C ILE A 562 -25.62 14.84 20.73
N GLU A 563 -26.29 16.00 20.75
CA GLU A 563 -27.76 16.10 20.70
C GLU A 563 -28.33 15.43 19.43
N GLU A 564 -27.72 15.65 18.27
CA GLU A 564 -28.16 15.01 17.03
C GLU A 564 -27.95 13.48 17.07
N ARG A 565 -26.91 13.00 17.72
CA ARG A 565 -26.73 11.55 17.95
C ARG A 565 -27.78 10.98 18.89
N GLU A 566 -28.21 11.73 19.89
CA GLU A 566 -29.24 11.31 20.86
C GLU A 566 -30.62 11.26 20.24
N LYS A 567 -30.97 12.14 19.30
CA LYS A 567 -32.21 12.07 18.52
C LYS A 567 -32.37 10.77 17.73
N HIS A 568 -31.26 10.07 17.49
CA HIS A 568 -31.20 8.79 16.81
C HIS A 568 -30.60 7.71 17.73
N SER A 569 -31.08 7.67 18.97
CA SER A 569 -30.55 6.75 20.00
C SER A 569 -30.71 5.27 19.64
N GLU A 570 -31.68 4.92 18.78
CA GLU A 570 -31.90 3.60 18.22
C GLU A 570 -30.82 3.13 17.24
N LYS A 571 -30.02 4.06 16.68
CA LYS A 571 -28.97 3.74 15.72
C LYS A 571 -27.62 3.60 16.40
N THR A 572 -26.81 2.68 15.90
CA THR A 572 -25.39 2.56 16.29
C THR A 572 -24.56 3.69 15.68
N LEU A 573 -23.37 3.98 16.24
CA LEU A 573 -22.46 4.95 15.62
C LEU A 573 -22.00 4.47 14.23
N SER A 574 -21.94 3.15 14.01
CA SER A 574 -21.64 2.61 12.67
C SER A 574 -22.67 3.06 11.64
N GLN A 575 -23.96 3.05 12.00
CA GLN A 575 -25.06 3.47 11.12
C GLN A 575 -25.12 5.00 10.97
N LEU A 576 -24.92 5.74 12.07
CA LEU A 576 -24.93 7.21 12.07
C LEU A 576 -23.80 7.82 11.22
N TYR A 577 -22.64 7.15 11.17
CA TYR A 577 -21.47 7.61 10.42
C TYR A 577 -21.22 6.85 9.11
N ASP A 578 -22.19 6.08 8.63
CA ASP A 578 -22.19 5.54 7.28
C ASP A 578 -22.52 6.67 6.31
N PRO A 579 -21.67 6.99 5.31
CA PRO A 579 -21.90 8.09 4.37
C PRO A 579 -23.24 8.03 3.65
N ASP A 580 -23.75 6.80 3.40
CA ASP A 580 -24.99 6.58 2.67
C ASP A 580 -26.26 6.68 3.59
N LYS A 581 -26.06 6.70 4.93
CA LYS A 581 -27.14 6.63 5.93
C LYS A 581 -27.08 7.72 7.00
N MET A 582 -26.05 8.57 6.94
CA MET A 582 -25.85 9.64 7.93
C MET A 582 -27.03 10.62 7.90
N PRO A 583 -27.69 10.88 9.06
CA PRO A 583 -28.76 11.85 9.14
C PRO A 583 -28.27 13.25 8.74
N GLU A 584 -29.12 13.99 8.01
CA GLU A 584 -28.77 15.34 7.55
C GLU A 584 -28.50 16.29 8.73
N GLY A 585 -29.30 16.22 9.81
CA GLY A 585 -29.07 17.03 11.01
C GLY A 585 -27.69 16.78 11.62
N LEU A 586 -27.23 15.52 11.66
CA LEU A 586 -25.89 15.17 12.14
C LEU A 586 -24.78 15.68 11.19
N ARG A 587 -25.02 15.62 9.87
CA ARG A 587 -24.07 16.14 8.89
C ARG A 587 -23.91 17.66 9.01
N VAL A 588 -25.01 18.38 9.25
CA VAL A 588 -25.02 19.84 9.45
C VAL A 588 -24.37 20.22 10.79
N ALA A 589 -24.53 19.39 11.84
CA ALA A 589 -23.92 19.63 13.14
C ALA A 589 -22.39 19.51 13.12
N HIS A 590 -21.83 18.68 12.24
CA HIS A 590 -20.39 18.52 12.00
C HIS A 590 -19.81 19.62 11.12
#